data_2e837f32f22cc4a4f6a7f63d1ced8ee2
#
_entry.id   2e837f32f22cc4a4f6a7f63d1ced8ee2
#
_cell.length_a   1.000
_cell.length_b   1.000
_cell.length_c   1.000
_cell.angle_alpha   90.00
_cell.angle_beta   90.00
_cell.angle_gamma   90.00
#
_symmetry.space_group_name_H-M   'P 1'
#
loop_
_entity.id
_entity.type
_entity.pdbx_description
1 polymer ?
#
loop_
_entity_poly.entity_id
_entity_poly.type
_entity_poly.pdbx_seq_one_letter_code
_entity_poly.pdbx_strand_id
1 'polypeptide(L)'
;GKSTITSITRKHFLTLEGTGKHTVAQLLEKSPRYVLQLERFRQKQPDLLQKILPKGEQLRLEPIGNHCRGTIFLDARQHISPEMVAVFDQIVQPMQGFYYGRFDLKTESFEALQRGQLQIMEVNGVASEAAHIYQPGYSLRRAYSDVFQHISILNRIAHENKQLGFEYPSLKTFWQAFKKR
;
A
#
# COMPACT_ATOMS: atom_id res chain seq x y z
N GLY A 1 -4.89 14.77 20.27
CA GLY A 1 -5.99 14.60 19.30
C GLY A 1 -6.29 13.14 19.09
N LYS A 2 -7.37 12.81 18.40
CA LYS A 2 -7.70 11.42 18.02
C LYS A 2 -7.21 11.19 16.59
N SER A 3 -6.70 9.99 16.33
CA SER A 3 -6.31 9.58 14.98
C SER A 3 -7.54 9.33 14.10
N THR A 4 -7.32 9.44 12.81
CA THR A 4 -8.32 9.06 11.81
C THR A 4 -7.64 8.18 10.76
N ILE A 5 -8.18 7.00 10.53
CA ILE A 5 -7.73 6.14 9.42
C ILE A 5 -8.51 6.55 8.17
N THR A 6 -7.84 7.08 7.18
CA THR A 6 -8.46 7.55 5.93
C THR A 6 -8.40 6.52 4.82
N SER A 7 -7.49 5.56 4.92
CA SER A 7 -7.24 4.56 3.88
C SER A 7 -6.68 3.27 4.47
N ILE A 8 -7.15 2.14 3.95
CA ILE A 8 -6.53 0.83 4.14
C ILE A 8 -6.36 0.19 2.77
N THR A 9 -5.14 -0.27 2.51
CA THR A 9 -4.81 -0.99 1.28
C THR A 9 -4.39 -2.42 1.62
N ARG A 10 -5.15 -3.41 1.17
CA ARG A 10 -4.76 -4.81 1.25
C ARG A 10 -3.85 -5.15 0.07
N LYS A 11 -2.68 -5.71 0.36
CA LYS A 11 -1.74 -6.20 -0.65
C LYS A 11 -2.09 -7.64 -1.01
N HIS A 12 -2.55 -7.86 -2.23
CA HIS A 12 -2.75 -9.19 -2.79
C HIS A 12 -1.53 -9.55 -3.63
N PHE A 13 -0.76 -10.50 -3.13
CA PHE A 13 0.52 -10.90 -3.76
C PHE A 13 0.27 -11.60 -5.09
N LEU A 14 1.28 -11.56 -5.97
CA LEU A 14 1.26 -12.29 -7.22
C LEU A 14 1.24 -13.80 -6.92
N THR A 15 0.05 -14.37 -6.97
CA THR A 15 -0.21 -15.78 -6.71
C THR A 15 -0.99 -16.36 -7.89
N LEU A 16 -0.59 -17.51 -8.36
CA LEU A 16 -1.29 -18.26 -9.41
C LEU A 16 -1.97 -19.48 -8.81
N GLU A 17 -3.13 -19.80 -9.34
CA GLU A 17 -3.82 -21.06 -9.05
C GLU A 17 -3.66 -22.00 -10.22
N GLY A 18 -3.16 -23.20 -9.94
CA GLY A 18 -2.97 -24.27 -10.90
C GLY A 18 -4.29 -24.76 -11.49
N THR A 19 -4.27 -25.03 -12.78
CA THR A 19 -5.43 -25.59 -13.51
C THR A 19 -5.25 -27.05 -13.88
N GLY A 20 -4.06 -27.62 -13.65
CA GLY A 20 -3.68 -28.94 -14.13
C GLY A 20 -3.44 -29.05 -15.63
N LYS A 21 -3.55 -27.94 -16.38
CA LYS A 21 -3.46 -27.93 -17.86
C LYS A 21 -2.59 -26.80 -18.42
N HIS A 22 -2.54 -25.67 -17.74
CA HIS A 22 -1.84 -24.49 -18.24
C HIS A 22 -0.49 -24.35 -17.55
N THR A 23 0.51 -23.94 -18.31
CA THR A 23 1.82 -23.59 -17.76
C THR A 23 1.74 -22.29 -16.93
N VAL A 24 2.72 -22.07 -16.08
CA VAL A 24 2.85 -20.80 -15.32
C VAL A 24 2.86 -19.60 -16.27
N ALA A 25 3.56 -19.69 -17.41
CA ALA A 25 3.55 -18.64 -18.43
C ALA A 25 2.13 -18.33 -18.92
N GLN A 26 1.38 -19.36 -19.31
CA GLN A 26 -0.01 -19.21 -19.80
C GLN A 26 -0.95 -18.65 -18.71
N LEU A 27 -0.73 -18.98 -17.44
CA LEU A 27 -1.50 -18.43 -16.33
C LEU A 27 -1.18 -16.94 -16.10
N LEU A 28 0.08 -16.53 -16.24
CA LEU A 28 0.49 -15.13 -16.18
C LEU A 28 -0.13 -14.31 -17.31
N GLU A 29 -0.16 -14.84 -18.54
CA GLU A 29 -0.72 -14.19 -19.72
C GLU A 29 -2.23 -13.90 -19.60
N LYS A 30 -2.96 -14.74 -18.86
CA LYS A 30 -4.40 -14.54 -18.63
C LYS A 30 -4.76 -13.35 -17.76
N SER A 31 -3.80 -12.82 -16.99
CA SER A 31 -4.03 -11.67 -16.12
C SER A 31 -3.42 -10.40 -16.70
N PRO A 32 -4.20 -9.35 -17.00
CA PRO A 32 -3.66 -8.07 -17.49
C PRO A 32 -2.60 -7.46 -16.58
N ARG A 33 -2.64 -7.80 -15.29
CA ARG A 33 -1.68 -7.32 -14.30
C ARG A 33 -0.42 -8.18 -14.26
N TYR A 34 -0.57 -9.49 -14.35
CA TYR A 34 0.54 -10.43 -14.17
C TYR A 34 1.37 -10.60 -15.43
N VAL A 35 0.78 -10.41 -16.61
CA VAL A 35 1.50 -10.47 -17.89
C VAL A 35 2.68 -9.49 -17.93
N LEU A 36 2.59 -8.36 -17.23
CA LEU A 36 3.68 -7.38 -17.12
C LEU A 36 4.93 -7.93 -16.42
N GLN A 37 4.80 -9.05 -15.71
CA GLN A 37 5.93 -9.69 -15.03
C GLN A 37 6.56 -10.80 -15.85
N LEU A 38 5.93 -11.21 -16.96
CA LEU A 38 6.34 -12.39 -17.74
C LEU A 38 7.80 -12.29 -18.21
N GLU A 39 8.21 -11.14 -18.74
CA GLU A 39 9.57 -10.93 -19.24
C GLU A 39 10.60 -11.06 -18.12
N ARG A 40 10.32 -10.53 -16.95
CA ARG A 40 11.19 -10.66 -15.76
C ARG A 40 11.37 -12.14 -15.37
N PHE A 41 10.29 -12.93 -15.42
CA PHE A 41 10.39 -14.36 -15.12
C PHE A 41 11.09 -15.14 -16.23
N ARG A 42 10.94 -14.77 -17.51
CA ARG A 42 11.71 -15.35 -18.62
C ARG A 42 13.21 -15.23 -18.39
N GLN A 43 13.65 -14.09 -17.92
CA GLN A 43 15.08 -13.83 -17.68
C GLN A 43 15.60 -14.51 -16.40
N LYS A 44 14.78 -14.57 -15.33
CA LYS A 44 15.24 -15.01 -14.01
C LYS A 44 14.93 -16.48 -13.68
N GLN A 45 13.84 -17.00 -14.21
CA GLN A 45 13.31 -18.33 -13.85
C GLN A 45 12.58 -18.98 -15.04
N PRO A 46 13.28 -19.18 -16.18
CA PRO A 46 12.66 -19.71 -17.39
C PRO A 46 12.01 -21.09 -17.18
N ASP A 47 12.64 -21.95 -16.39
CA ASP A 47 12.13 -23.30 -16.12
C ASP A 47 10.81 -23.28 -15.34
N LEU A 48 10.63 -22.29 -14.45
CA LEU A 48 9.40 -22.13 -13.70
C LEU A 48 8.21 -21.84 -14.63
N LEU A 49 8.43 -21.09 -15.70
CA LEU A 49 7.39 -20.73 -16.66
C LEU A 49 6.81 -21.91 -17.42
N GLN A 50 7.59 -22.99 -17.56
CA GLN A 50 7.17 -24.21 -18.27
C GLN A 50 6.40 -25.19 -17.35
N LYS A 51 6.42 -24.98 -16.04
CA LYS A 51 5.73 -25.87 -15.10
C LYS A 51 4.21 -25.78 -15.26
N ILE A 52 3.56 -26.94 -15.20
CA ILE A 52 2.11 -27.07 -15.09
C ILE A 52 1.81 -27.35 -13.62
N LEU A 53 1.09 -26.41 -12.97
CA LEU A 53 0.69 -26.60 -11.59
C LEU A 53 -0.54 -27.52 -11.51
N PRO A 54 -0.57 -28.47 -10.56
CA PRO A 54 -1.76 -29.26 -10.26
C PRO A 54 -2.99 -28.36 -10.03
N LYS A 55 -4.17 -28.88 -10.35
CA LYS A 55 -5.42 -28.13 -10.17
C LYS A 55 -5.61 -27.75 -8.69
N GLY A 56 -5.82 -26.46 -8.44
CA GLY A 56 -6.03 -25.90 -7.10
C GLY A 56 -4.73 -25.60 -6.33
N GLU A 57 -3.57 -25.99 -6.83
CA GLU A 57 -2.30 -25.61 -6.21
C GLU A 57 -2.09 -24.11 -6.29
N GLN A 58 -1.74 -23.49 -5.16
CA GLN A 58 -1.44 -22.06 -5.06
C GLN A 58 0.07 -21.84 -5.11
N LEU A 59 0.55 -21.15 -6.14
CA LEU A 59 1.95 -20.76 -6.29
C LEU A 59 2.10 -19.26 -6.11
N ARG A 60 2.70 -18.83 -5.01
CA ARG A 60 3.09 -17.43 -4.80
C ARG A 60 4.41 -17.17 -5.50
N LEU A 61 4.38 -16.38 -6.57
CA LEU A 61 5.55 -16.08 -7.41
C LEU A 61 6.42 -14.92 -6.86
N GLU A 62 5.83 -14.02 -6.07
CA GLU A 62 6.56 -12.86 -5.55
C GLU A 62 6.32 -12.72 -4.04
N PRO A 63 7.37 -12.83 -3.20
CA PRO A 63 7.24 -12.70 -1.76
C PRO A 63 7.11 -11.25 -1.29
N ILE A 64 7.51 -10.28 -2.13
CA ILE A 64 7.54 -8.86 -1.79
C ILE A 64 6.25 -8.19 -2.26
N GLY A 65 5.55 -7.52 -1.33
CA GLY A 65 4.31 -6.79 -1.60
C GLY A 65 4.55 -5.45 -2.31
N ASN A 66 5.21 -5.47 -3.47
CA ASN A 66 5.53 -4.29 -4.27
C ASN A 66 4.66 -4.24 -5.54
N HIS A 67 4.05 -3.07 -5.79
CA HIS A 67 3.22 -2.85 -6.97
C HIS A 67 3.98 -3.12 -8.28
N CYS A 68 5.23 -2.66 -8.41
CA CYS A 68 6.04 -2.90 -9.62
C CYS A 68 6.36 -4.39 -9.86
N ARG A 69 6.19 -5.25 -8.85
CA ARG A 69 6.42 -6.70 -8.92
C ARG A 69 5.14 -7.52 -9.05
N GLY A 70 4.04 -6.90 -9.43
CA GLY A 70 2.79 -7.60 -9.71
C GLY A 70 1.82 -7.69 -8.53
N THR A 71 2.15 -7.16 -7.35
CA THR A 71 1.19 -7.05 -6.23
C THR A 71 0.01 -6.20 -6.65
N ILE A 72 -1.19 -6.68 -6.38
CA ILE A 72 -2.43 -5.93 -6.59
C ILE A 72 -2.78 -5.23 -5.26
N PHE A 73 -3.08 -3.96 -5.34
CA PHE A 73 -3.55 -3.17 -4.20
C PHE A 73 -5.07 -3.11 -4.25
N LEU A 74 -5.71 -3.49 -3.15
CA LEU A 74 -7.15 -3.54 -3.02
C LEU A 74 -7.61 -2.56 -1.95
N ASP A 75 -8.66 -1.81 -2.23
CA ASP A 75 -9.32 -0.95 -1.25
C ASP A 75 -9.95 -1.82 -0.16
N ALA A 76 -9.55 -1.57 1.06
CA ALA A 76 -10.03 -2.29 2.24
C ALA A 76 -10.63 -1.34 3.30
N ARG A 77 -11.02 -0.11 2.91
CA ARG A 77 -11.58 0.90 3.81
C ARG A 77 -12.86 0.44 4.52
N GLN A 78 -13.60 -0.49 3.91
CA GLN A 78 -14.78 -1.09 4.54
C GLN A 78 -14.49 -1.85 5.85
N HIS A 79 -13.23 -2.16 6.13
CA HIS A 79 -12.80 -2.81 7.38
C HIS A 79 -12.35 -1.83 8.47
N ILE A 80 -12.38 -0.52 8.19
CA ILE A 80 -12.08 0.49 9.22
C ILE A 80 -13.13 0.41 10.31
N SER A 81 -12.68 0.23 11.54
CA SER A 81 -13.54 0.16 12.71
C SER A 81 -13.02 1.05 13.83
N PRO A 82 -13.87 1.41 14.84
CA PRO A 82 -13.44 2.16 15.99
C PRO A 82 -12.30 1.49 16.78
N GLU A 83 -12.31 0.15 16.88
CA GLU A 83 -11.27 -0.63 17.55
C GLU A 83 -9.92 -0.48 16.83
N MET A 84 -9.95 -0.55 15.51
CA MET A 84 -8.73 -0.34 14.70
C MET A 84 -8.18 1.08 14.88
N VAL A 85 -9.05 2.10 14.90
CA VAL A 85 -8.65 3.49 15.18
C VAL A 85 -8.00 3.59 16.56
N ALA A 86 -8.58 2.95 17.59
CA ALA A 86 -8.02 2.94 18.95
C ALA A 86 -6.63 2.29 19.01
N VAL A 87 -6.39 1.22 18.25
CA VAL A 87 -5.08 0.58 18.14
C VAL A 87 -4.05 1.58 17.56
N PHE A 88 -4.39 2.26 16.48
CA PHE A 88 -3.49 3.24 15.87
C PHE A 88 -3.32 4.50 16.74
N ASP A 89 -4.32 4.94 17.48
CA ASP A 89 -4.16 6.01 18.48
C ASP A 89 -3.07 5.65 19.49
N GLN A 90 -3.08 4.42 20.03
CA GLN A 90 -2.05 3.96 20.96
C GLN A 90 -0.65 3.90 20.32
N ILE A 91 -0.56 3.49 19.05
CA ILE A 91 0.73 3.39 18.32
C ILE A 91 1.31 4.78 18.07
N VAL A 92 0.49 5.76 17.67
CA VAL A 92 0.99 7.08 17.28
C VAL A 92 1.13 8.05 18.44
N GLN A 93 0.47 7.82 19.59
CA GLN A 93 0.52 8.68 20.77
C GLN A 93 1.97 9.04 21.21
N PRO A 94 2.92 8.08 21.28
CA PRO A 94 4.30 8.40 21.64
C PRO A 94 5.11 9.03 20.50
N MET A 95 4.59 9.11 19.27
CA MET A 95 5.28 9.60 18.09
C MET A 95 5.12 11.13 17.97
N GLN A 96 5.92 11.88 18.72
CA GLN A 96 5.87 13.35 18.71
C GLN A 96 6.10 13.90 17.29
N GLY A 97 5.23 14.82 16.85
CA GLY A 97 5.32 15.46 15.54
C GLY A 97 4.84 14.60 14.37
N PHE A 98 4.34 13.40 14.60
CA PHE A 98 3.76 12.54 13.57
C PHE A 98 2.26 12.82 13.43
N TYR A 99 1.90 13.69 12.51
CA TYR A 99 0.50 14.10 12.28
C TYR A 99 -0.14 13.44 11.07
N TYR A 100 0.67 12.87 10.17
CA TYR A 100 0.21 12.21 8.94
C TYR A 100 1.25 11.23 8.43
N GLY A 101 0.78 10.08 7.95
CA GLY A 101 1.67 9.09 7.35
C GLY A 101 0.97 7.79 6.99
N ARG A 102 1.75 6.82 6.54
CA ARG A 102 1.30 5.47 6.17
C ARG A 102 2.15 4.44 6.89
N PHE A 103 1.46 3.46 7.47
CA PHE A 103 2.09 2.27 8.04
C PHE A 103 2.00 1.11 7.05
N ASP A 104 3.14 0.56 6.65
CA ASP A 104 3.19 -0.72 5.97
C ASP A 104 3.36 -1.80 7.05
N LEU A 105 2.38 -2.70 7.17
CA LEU A 105 2.30 -3.66 8.25
C LEU A 105 1.92 -5.06 7.77
N LYS A 106 2.12 -6.05 8.66
CA LYS A 106 1.61 -7.41 8.51
C LYS A 106 0.68 -7.73 9.67
N THR A 107 -0.39 -8.44 9.37
CA THR A 107 -1.33 -9.02 10.33
C THR A 107 -1.95 -10.26 9.72
N GLU A 108 -2.45 -11.16 10.54
CA GLU A 108 -3.09 -12.40 10.07
C GLU A 108 -4.48 -12.15 9.48
N SER A 109 -5.23 -11.22 10.09
CA SER A 109 -6.58 -10.86 9.66
C SER A 109 -6.94 -9.43 10.08
N PHE A 110 -8.07 -8.91 9.61
CA PHE A 110 -8.59 -7.62 10.07
C PHE A 110 -9.03 -7.66 11.54
N GLU A 111 -9.55 -8.79 12.00
CA GLU A 111 -9.91 -9.01 13.42
C GLU A 111 -8.66 -9.05 14.32
N ALA A 112 -7.57 -9.62 13.84
CA ALA A 112 -6.28 -9.59 14.54
C ALA A 112 -5.75 -8.15 14.61
N LEU A 113 -5.87 -7.38 13.52
CA LEU A 113 -5.49 -5.96 13.48
C LEU A 113 -6.29 -5.12 14.48
N GLN A 114 -7.60 -5.34 14.60
CA GLN A 114 -8.48 -4.69 15.58
C GLN A 114 -8.09 -4.99 17.04
N ARG A 115 -7.44 -6.13 17.27
CA ARG A 115 -6.88 -6.50 18.60
C ARG A 115 -5.44 -6.04 18.82
N GLY A 116 -4.86 -5.25 17.89
CA GLY A 116 -3.48 -4.81 17.97
C GLY A 116 -2.43 -5.88 17.65
N GLN A 117 -2.84 -7.01 17.07
CA GLN A 117 -1.95 -8.09 16.64
C GLN A 117 -1.41 -7.79 15.25
N LEU A 118 -0.37 -6.99 15.19
CA LEU A 118 0.24 -6.53 13.95
C LEU A 118 1.76 -6.38 14.10
N GLN A 119 2.46 -6.39 12.98
CA GLN A 119 3.87 -6.08 12.88
C GLN A 119 4.05 -4.91 11.92
N ILE A 120 4.53 -3.77 12.42
CA ILE A 120 4.89 -2.62 11.58
C ILE A 120 6.21 -2.94 10.88
N MET A 121 6.22 -2.82 9.56
CA MET A 121 7.39 -3.06 8.71
C MET A 121 8.05 -1.73 8.33
N GLU A 122 7.24 -0.70 8.07
CA GLU A 122 7.70 0.60 7.62
C GLU A 122 6.70 1.68 8.02
N VAL A 123 7.23 2.87 8.35
CA VAL A 123 6.44 4.08 8.59
C VAL A 123 6.86 5.13 7.57
N ASN A 124 5.92 5.57 6.76
CA ASN A 124 6.12 6.58 5.74
C ASN A 124 5.47 7.89 6.17
N GLY A 125 6.17 9.01 6.02
CA GLY A 125 5.69 10.34 6.39
C GLY A 125 4.75 10.97 5.35
N VAL A 126 4.72 12.30 5.34
CA VAL A 126 3.78 13.13 4.57
C VAL A 126 3.78 12.93 3.06
N ALA A 127 4.88 12.41 2.49
CA ALA A 127 4.97 12.10 1.05
C ALA A 127 4.31 10.76 0.68
N SER A 128 3.75 10.04 1.65
CA SER A 128 3.05 8.78 1.38
C SER A 128 1.69 9.03 0.75
N GLU A 129 1.37 8.24 -0.27
CA GLU A 129 0.09 8.30 -0.95
C GLU A 129 -0.86 7.17 -0.52
N ALA A 130 -2.15 7.38 -0.70
CA ALA A 130 -3.19 6.41 -0.42
C ALA A 130 -3.23 5.33 -1.53
N ALA A 131 -2.53 4.22 -1.32
CA ALA A 131 -2.27 3.23 -2.37
C ALA A 131 -3.50 2.43 -2.84
N HIS A 132 -4.65 2.54 -2.15
CA HIS A 132 -5.91 1.91 -2.59
C HIS A 132 -6.43 2.45 -3.93
N ILE A 133 -6.04 3.67 -4.33
CA ILE A 133 -6.42 4.26 -5.62
C ILE A 133 -5.90 3.46 -6.82
N TYR A 134 -4.88 2.61 -6.60
CA TYR A 134 -4.33 1.73 -7.63
C TYR A 134 -5.08 0.40 -7.78
N GLN A 135 -6.22 0.23 -7.11
CA GLN A 135 -7.06 -0.95 -7.29
C GLN A 135 -7.51 -1.06 -8.75
N PRO A 136 -7.43 -2.26 -9.37
CA PRO A 136 -8.00 -2.49 -10.69
C PRO A 136 -9.47 -2.11 -10.73
N GLY A 137 -9.87 -1.33 -11.74
CA GLY A 137 -11.25 -0.83 -11.88
C GLY A 137 -11.60 0.37 -11.00
N TYR A 138 -10.66 0.91 -10.22
CA TYR A 138 -10.90 2.15 -9.49
C TYR A 138 -11.06 3.32 -10.44
N SER A 139 -12.16 4.07 -10.34
CA SER A 139 -12.42 5.15 -11.29
C SER A 139 -11.49 6.35 -11.07
N LEU A 140 -11.02 6.98 -12.15
CA LEU A 140 -10.18 8.18 -12.09
C LEU A 140 -10.81 9.31 -11.26
N ARG A 141 -12.11 9.50 -11.38
CA ARG A 141 -12.83 10.52 -10.58
C ARG A 141 -12.68 10.28 -9.08
N ARG A 142 -12.85 9.02 -8.63
CA ARG A 142 -12.66 8.65 -7.22
C ARG A 142 -11.21 8.79 -6.81
N ALA A 143 -10.27 8.34 -7.65
CA ALA A 143 -8.84 8.45 -7.36
C ALA A 143 -8.42 9.93 -7.13
N TYR A 144 -8.82 10.83 -8.02
CA TYR A 144 -8.56 12.26 -7.84
C TYR A 144 -9.26 12.84 -6.60
N SER A 145 -10.52 12.45 -6.34
CA SER A 145 -11.24 12.86 -5.12
C SER A 145 -10.48 12.47 -3.86
N ASP A 146 -10.00 11.22 -3.79
CA ASP A 146 -9.23 10.74 -2.63
C ASP A 146 -7.90 11.48 -2.49
N VAL A 147 -7.18 11.72 -3.60
CA VAL A 147 -5.95 12.51 -3.58
C VAL A 147 -6.20 13.92 -3.07
N PHE A 148 -7.24 14.61 -3.55
CA PHE A 148 -7.60 15.95 -3.08
C PHE A 148 -8.00 15.95 -1.60
N GLN A 149 -8.71 14.92 -1.13
CA GLN A 149 -9.03 14.78 0.29
C GLN A 149 -7.75 14.68 1.14
N HIS A 150 -6.78 13.86 0.73
CA HIS A 150 -5.49 13.74 1.43
C HIS A 150 -4.70 15.05 1.41
N ILE A 151 -4.65 15.76 0.28
CA ILE A 151 -4.02 17.07 0.18
C ILE A 151 -4.70 18.09 1.11
N SER A 152 -6.03 18.08 1.18
CA SER A 152 -6.79 18.95 2.09
C SER A 152 -6.47 18.70 3.55
N ILE A 153 -6.32 17.43 3.94
CA ILE A 153 -5.90 17.05 5.31
C ILE A 153 -4.49 17.57 5.59
N LEU A 154 -3.55 17.36 4.69
CA LEU A 154 -2.17 17.85 4.84
C LEU A 154 -2.12 19.38 4.95
N ASN A 155 -2.89 20.09 4.12
CA ASN A 155 -2.96 21.55 4.17
C ASN A 155 -3.51 22.05 5.52
N ARG A 156 -4.55 21.40 6.05
CA ARG A 156 -5.10 21.73 7.37
C ARG A 156 -4.07 21.51 8.48
N ILE A 157 -3.38 20.35 8.48
CA ILE A 157 -2.32 20.06 9.45
C ILE A 157 -1.19 21.10 9.36
N ALA A 158 -0.77 21.46 8.16
CA ALA A 158 0.26 22.49 7.95
C ALA A 158 -0.18 23.86 8.49
N HIS A 159 -1.45 24.22 8.29
CA HIS A 159 -2.01 25.47 8.82
C HIS A 159 -2.08 25.48 10.35
N GLU A 160 -2.55 24.40 10.97
CA GLU A 160 -2.59 24.25 12.42
C GLU A 160 -1.17 24.30 13.03
N ASN A 161 -0.20 23.63 12.42
CA ASN A 161 1.19 23.69 12.86
C ASN A 161 1.77 25.10 12.78
N LYS A 162 1.42 25.86 11.73
CA LYS A 162 1.81 27.28 11.64
C LYS A 162 1.25 28.13 12.79
N GLN A 163 0.00 27.88 13.17
CA GLN A 163 -0.61 28.58 14.33
C GLN A 163 0.11 28.23 15.66
N LEU A 164 0.71 27.03 15.74
CA LEU A 164 1.55 26.61 16.88
C LEU A 164 2.98 27.15 16.84
N GLY A 165 3.32 28.02 15.87
CA GLY A 165 4.63 28.65 15.75
C GLY A 165 5.63 27.95 14.84
N PHE A 166 5.24 26.88 14.14
CA PHE A 166 6.11 26.27 13.14
C PHE A 166 6.08 27.09 11.83
N GLU A 167 7.26 27.39 11.31
CA GLU A 167 7.37 28.12 10.04
C GLU A 167 7.41 27.17 8.84
N TYR A 168 6.86 27.61 7.71
CA TYR A 168 7.04 26.91 6.45
C TYR A 168 8.49 27.06 5.96
N PRO A 169 9.09 26.00 5.44
CA PRO A 169 10.42 26.11 4.83
C PRO A 169 10.37 27.08 3.65
N SER A 170 11.38 27.93 3.52
CA SER A 170 11.49 28.81 2.36
C SER A 170 11.67 27.96 1.08
N LEU A 171 11.28 28.51 -0.07
CA LEU A 171 11.53 27.85 -1.38
C LEU A 171 13.00 27.50 -1.56
N LYS A 172 13.92 28.36 -1.09
CA LYS A 172 15.36 28.11 -1.13
C LYS A 172 15.75 26.87 -0.32
N THR A 173 15.22 26.76 0.91
CA THR A 173 15.45 25.59 1.79
C THR A 173 14.90 24.32 1.16
N PHE A 174 13.68 24.39 0.60
CA PHE A 174 13.06 23.26 -0.14
C PHE A 174 13.94 22.79 -1.31
N TRP A 175 14.40 23.72 -2.18
CA TRP A 175 15.25 23.39 -3.32
C TRP A 175 16.60 22.83 -2.90
N GLN A 176 17.19 23.32 -1.81
CA GLN A 176 18.45 22.79 -1.29
C GLN A 176 18.29 21.35 -0.77
N ALA A 177 17.20 21.05 -0.09
CA ALA A 177 16.89 19.69 0.36
C ALA A 177 16.63 18.73 -0.80
N PHE A 178 15.98 19.21 -1.87
CA PHE A 178 15.69 18.41 -3.07
C PHE A 178 16.95 18.07 -3.88
N LYS A 179 17.93 18.99 -3.96
CA LYS A 179 19.20 18.78 -4.68
C LYS A 179 20.17 17.84 -3.96
N LYS A 180 19.96 17.56 -2.66
CA LYS A 180 20.81 16.66 -1.86
C LYS A 180 20.41 15.19 -1.92
N ARG A 181 19.34 14.86 -2.67
CA ARG A 181 18.89 13.50 -2.96
C ARG A 181 19.37 13.04 -4.34
#